data_eb947f3c0c814989b99ea13d305f35bf
#
_entry.id   eb947f3c0c814989b99ea13d305f35bf
#
_cell.length_a   1.000
_cell.length_b   1.000
_cell.length_c   1.000
_cell.angle_alpha   90.00
_cell.angle_beta   90.00
_cell.angle_gamma   90.00
#
_symmetry.space_group_name_H-M   'P 1'
#
loop_
_entity.id
_entity.type
_entity.pdbx_description
1 polymer ?
#
loop_
_entity_poly.entity_id
_entity_poly.type
_entity_poly.pdbx_seq_one_letter_code
_entity_poly.pdbx_strand_id
1 'polypeptide(L)'
;MNAETSISPAPAKADKDWWRGAVIYQIYPRSYQDSNGDGIGDLKGITARLPHIAGLGADAIWISPFFTSPMKDFGYDVSDYRGIDPMFGTLADFDELVISAHSLGIRVMIDLVLSHTSDQHPWFTESRASRDNAKADWFVWADAQDDGTPPNNWLSIFGGSAWQWDTRRL
;
A
#
# COMPACT_ATOMS: atom_id res chain seq x y z
N MET A 1 -5.40 10.24 -35.19
CA MET A 1 -6.39 9.19 -34.90
C MET A 1 -6.15 8.77 -33.50
N ASN A 2 -6.94 9.29 -32.54
CA ASN A 2 -6.84 8.96 -31.13
C ASN A 2 -7.58 7.64 -30.91
N ALA A 3 -6.87 6.61 -30.51
CA ALA A 3 -7.49 5.38 -30.04
C ALA A 3 -8.12 5.65 -28.67
N GLU A 4 -9.43 5.81 -28.64
CA GLU A 4 -10.19 5.78 -27.39
C GLU A 4 -10.08 4.36 -26.80
N THR A 5 -9.39 4.23 -25.71
CA THR A 5 -9.36 3.01 -24.90
C THR A 5 -10.74 2.84 -24.29
N SER A 6 -11.58 2.01 -24.87
CA SER A 6 -12.90 1.69 -24.32
C SER A 6 -12.71 0.89 -23.05
N ILE A 7 -12.84 1.54 -21.91
CA ILE A 7 -12.99 0.88 -20.62
C ILE A 7 -14.31 0.10 -20.67
N SER A 8 -14.23 -1.23 -20.56
CA SER A 8 -15.41 -2.09 -20.51
C SER A 8 -16.32 -1.67 -19.36
N PRO A 9 -17.64 -1.61 -19.52
CA PRO A 9 -18.54 -1.16 -18.46
C PRO A 9 -18.41 -2.05 -17.25
N ALA A 10 -18.39 -1.41 -16.09
CA ALA A 10 -18.44 -2.11 -14.79
C ALA A 10 -19.60 -3.12 -14.78
N PRO A 11 -19.42 -4.29 -14.12
CA PRO A 11 -20.46 -5.32 -14.07
C PRO A 11 -21.77 -4.74 -13.49
N ALA A 12 -22.88 -5.22 -14.05
CA ALA A 12 -24.24 -4.83 -13.68
C ALA A 12 -24.42 -4.74 -12.17
N LYS A 13 -25.13 -3.68 -11.70
CA LYS A 13 -25.43 -3.30 -10.31
C LYS A 13 -24.66 -4.14 -9.28
N ALA A 14 -23.51 -3.61 -8.85
CA ALA A 14 -22.69 -4.31 -7.88
C ALA A 14 -23.54 -4.70 -6.68
N ASP A 15 -23.71 -5.99 -6.45
CA ASP A 15 -24.28 -6.49 -5.20
C ASP A 15 -23.47 -5.88 -4.06
N LYS A 16 -24.09 -5.00 -3.27
CA LYS A 16 -23.43 -4.31 -2.17
C LYS A 16 -22.97 -5.27 -1.07
N ASP A 17 -23.53 -6.47 -1.05
CA ASP A 17 -23.25 -7.51 -0.07
C ASP A 17 -22.36 -8.65 -0.65
N TRP A 18 -21.77 -8.46 -1.82
CA TRP A 18 -20.94 -9.47 -2.52
C TRP A 18 -19.86 -10.09 -1.63
N TRP A 19 -19.32 -9.32 -0.70
CA TRP A 19 -18.24 -9.73 0.20
C TRP A 19 -18.72 -10.73 1.29
N ARG A 20 -20.05 -10.85 1.51
CA ARG A 20 -20.62 -11.82 2.45
C ARG A 20 -20.51 -13.22 1.85
N GLY A 21 -19.61 -14.03 2.40
CA GLY A 21 -19.35 -15.39 1.91
C GLY A 21 -18.37 -15.46 0.74
N ALA A 22 -17.80 -14.33 0.29
CA ALA A 22 -16.77 -14.31 -0.74
C ALA A 22 -15.47 -14.97 -0.28
N VAL A 23 -14.81 -15.65 -1.20
CA VAL A 23 -13.45 -16.15 -1.03
C VAL A 23 -12.49 -15.10 -1.55
N ILE A 24 -11.65 -14.55 -0.65
CA ILE A 24 -10.67 -13.53 -0.97
C ILE A 24 -9.28 -14.16 -0.91
N TYR A 25 -8.55 -14.13 -2.03
CA TYR A 25 -7.20 -14.66 -2.14
C TYR A 25 -6.19 -13.54 -1.87
N GLN A 26 -5.46 -13.63 -0.75
CA GLN A 26 -4.42 -12.66 -0.44
C GLN A 26 -3.16 -12.92 -1.25
N ILE A 27 -2.55 -11.84 -1.76
CA ILE A 27 -1.29 -11.87 -2.50
C ILE A 27 -0.31 -10.93 -1.82
N TYR A 28 0.85 -11.47 -1.44
CA TYR A 28 2.02 -10.67 -1.08
C TYR A 28 2.90 -10.55 -2.33
N PRO A 29 2.92 -9.38 -3.01
CA PRO A 29 3.53 -9.23 -4.34
C PRO A 29 4.95 -9.75 -4.38
N ARG A 30 5.77 -9.34 -3.42
CA ARG A 30 7.21 -9.63 -3.34
C ARG A 30 7.58 -11.11 -3.45
N SER A 31 6.74 -12.00 -2.93
CA SER A 31 7.02 -13.44 -2.87
C SER A 31 6.11 -14.30 -3.73
N TYR A 32 5.20 -13.69 -4.50
CA TYR A 32 4.17 -14.45 -5.19
C TYR A 32 4.64 -15.05 -6.52
N GLN A 33 5.04 -14.20 -7.45
CA GLN A 33 5.52 -14.63 -8.76
C GLN A 33 6.45 -13.57 -9.35
N ASP A 34 7.69 -13.94 -9.58
CA ASP A 34 8.69 -13.18 -10.30
C ASP A 34 8.46 -13.38 -11.81
N SER A 35 8.28 -12.30 -12.56
CA SER A 35 8.07 -12.34 -14.01
C SER A 35 9.32 -11.99 -14.82
N ASN A 36 10.32 -11.36 -14.19
CA ASN A 36 11.50 -10.82 -14.85
C ASN A 36 12.82 -11.54 -14.49
N GLY A 37 12.79 -12.41 -13.46
CA GLY A 37 13.93 -13.22 -13.04
C GLY A 37 14.89 -12.51 -12.06
N ASP A 38 14.45 -11.45 -11.39
CA ASP A 38 15.26 -10.72 -10.41
C ASP A 38 15.17 -11.25 -8.98
N GLY A 39 14.35 -12.27 -8.75
CA GLY A 39 14.12 -12.88 -7.44
C GLY A 39 13.02 -12.23 -6.62
N ILE A 40 12.33 -11.24 -7.17
CA ILE A 40 11.25 -10.50 -6.52
C ILE A 40 9.96 -10.66 -7.32
N GLY A 41 8.86 -11.01 -6.67
CA GLY A 41 7.55 -11.07 -7.31
C GLY A 41 7.04 -9.68 -7.67
N ASP A 42 6.24 -9.59 -8.74
CA ASP A 42 5.80 -8.34 -9.33
C ASP A 42 4.35 -8.38 -9.85
N LEU A 43 3.81 -7.23 -10.29
CA LEU A 43 2.43 -7.11 -10.76
C LEU A 43 2.18 -7.94 -12.03
N LYS A 44 3.15 -8.05 -12.93
CA LYS A 44 3.05 -8.89 -14.14
C LYS A 44 2.98 -10.37 -13.76
N GLY A 45 3.76 -10.78 -12.76
CA GLY A 45 3.70 -12.12 -12.22
C GLY A 45 2.33 -12.43 -11.61
N ILE A 46 1.73 -11.48 -10.89
CA ILE A 46 0.35 -11.62 -10.40
C ILE A 46 -0.61 -11.78 -11.57
N THR A 47 -0.52 -10.91 -12.58
CA THR A 47 -1.37 -10.94 -13.78
C THR A 47 -1.29 -12.31 -14.47
N ALA A 48 -0.10 -12.85 -14.63
CA ALA A 48 0.10 -14.17 -15.26
C ALA A 48 -0.54 -15.32 -14.47
N ARG A 49 -0.74 -15.15 -13.15
CA ARG A 49 -1.34 -16.17 -12.27
C ARG A 49 -2.84 -16.00 -12.00
N LEU A 50 -3.47 -14.95 -12.49
CA LEU A 50 -4.92 -14.74 -12.32
C LEU A 50 -5.78 -15.93 -12.79
N PRO A 51 -5.48 -16.61 -13.92
CA PRO A 51 -6.26 -17.80 -14.32
C PRO A 51 -6.21 -18.93 -13.29
N HIS A 52 -5.08 -19.11 -12.61
CA HIS A 52 -4.97 -20.08 -11.52
C HIS A 52 -5.87 -19.69 -10.33
N ILE A 53 -5.86 -18.43 -9.94
CA ILE A 53 -6.70 -17.91 -8.83
C ILE A 53 -8.19 -18.06 -9.17
N ALA A 54 -8.58 -17.74 -10.42
CA ALA A 54 -9.94 -17.94 -10.91
C ALA A 54 -10.34 -19.42 -10.83
N GLY A 55 -9.43 -20.34 -11.22
CA GLY A 55 -9.65 -21.79 -11.15
C GLY A 55 -9.82 -22.32 -9.72
N LEU A 56 -9.36 -21.61 -8.70
CA LEU A 56 -9.61 -21.94 -7.30
C LEU A 56 -11.01 -21.49 -6.82
N GLY A 57 -11.74 -20.73 -7.64
CA GLY A 57 -13.06 -20.20 -7.28
C GLY A 57 -13.00 -18.96 -6.36
N ALA A 58 -11.89 -18.21 -6.38
CA ALA A 58 -11.81 -16.96 -5.63
C ALA A 58 -12.67 -15.85 -6.26
N ASP A 59 -13.40 -15.10 -5.43
CA ASP A 59 -14.24 -13.98 -5.86
C ASP A 59 -13.46 -12.67 -5.96
N ALA A 60 -12.38 -12.56 -5.20
CA ALA A 60 -11.52 -11.39 -5.17
C ALA A 60 -10.06 -11.75 -4.87
N ILE A 61 -9.15 -10.87 -5.27
CA ILE A 61 -7.79 -10.83 -4.75
C ILE A 61 -7.63 -9.64 -3.82
N TRP A 62 -6.81 -9.81 -2.77
CA TRP A 62 -6.32 -8.74 -1.92
C TRP A 62 -4.81 -8.66 -2.06
N ILE A 63 -4.32 -7.53 -2.56
CA ILE A 63 -2.91 -7.30 -2.78
C ILE A 63 -2.36 -6.50 -1.61
N SER A 64 -1.38 -7.07 -0.87
CA SER A 64 -0.63 -6.38 0.18
C SER A 64 0.11 -5.17 -0.40
N PRO A 65 0.58 -4.20 0.42
CA PRO A 65 1.05 -2.91 -0.07
C PRO A 65 2.13 -3.03 -1.15
N PHE A 66 1.92 -2.28 -2.24
CA PHE A 66 2.83 -2.19 -3.38
C PHE A 66 3.09 -0.74 -3.82
N PHE A 67 2.64 0.23 -3.00
CA PHE A 67 2.97 1.64 -3.19
C PHE A 67 4.45 1.90 -2.95
N THR A 68 4.95 3.04 -3.44
CA THR A 68 6.33 3.45 -3.21
C THR A 68 6.66 3.50 -1.73
N SER A 69 7.70 2.78 -1.33
CA SER A 69 8.09 2.61 0.08
C SER A 69 9.60 2.44 0.20
N PRO A 70 10.25 2.96 1.26
CA PRO A 70 11.63 2.61 1.57
C PRO A 70 11.81 1.18 2.09
N MET A 71 10.73 0.40 2.19
CA MET A 71 10.71 -1.02 2.56
C MET A 71 11.29 -1.33 3.96
N LYS A 72 11.25 -0.37 4.88
CA LYS A 72 11.64 -0.61 6.29
C LYS A 72 10.63 -1.51 6.99
N ASP A 73 9.37 -1.44 6.58
CA ASP A 73 8.26 -2.29 7.05
C ASP A 73 7.58 -3.01 5.88
N PHE A 74 8.39 -3.49 4.93
CA PHE A 74 7.96 -4.34 3.81
C PHE A 74 6.77 -3.79 3.00
N GLY A 75 6.68 -2.46 2.84
CA GLY A 75 5.66 -1.77 2.06
C GLY A 75 4.58 -1.10 2.92
N TYR A 76 4.48 -1.41 4.20
CA TYR A 76 3.55 -0.74 5.10
C TYR A 76 4.02 0.67 5.52
N ASP A 77 5.24 1.05 5.22
CA ASP A 77 5.82 2.39 5.38
C ASP A 77 5.75 3.17 4.06
N VAL A 78 4.54 3.57 3.66
CA VAL A 78 4.28 4.21 2.37
C VAL A 78 4.87 5.63 2.33
N SER A 79 5.68 5.90 1.31
CA SER A 79 6.25 7.23 1.04
C SER A 79 5.55 7.99 -0.10
N ASP A 80 4.83 7.28 -0.98
CA ASP A 80 3.97 7.87 -2.01
C ASP A 80 2.78 6.96 -2.30
N TYR A 81 1.56 7.44 -2.01
CA TYR A 81 0.30 6.71 -2.25
C TYR A 81 -0.20 6.77 -3.70
N ARG A 82 0.49 7.50 -4.58
CA ARG A 82 0.08 7.70 -5.98
C ARG A 82 0.93 6.89 -6.95
N GLY A 83 2.06 6.38 -6.49
CA GLY A 83 3.02 5.62 -7.29
C GLY A 83 2.99 4.14 -6.93
N ILE A 84 3.33 3.30 -7.91
CA ILE A 84 3.71 1.91 -7.68
C ILE A 84 5.21 1.92 -7.37
N ASP A 85 5.63 1.12 -6.39
CA ASP A 85 7.07 0.93 -6.16
C ASP A 85 7.70 0.29 -7.41
N PRO A 86 8.77 0.87 -7.95
CA PRO A 86 9.43 0.35 -9.17
C PRO A 86 9.84 -1.12 -9.07
N MET A 87 10.03 -1.64 -7.86
CA MET A 87 10.28 -3.06 -7.59
C MET A 87 9.14 -3.95 -8.09
N PHE A 88 7.89 -3.47 -8.04
CA PHE A 88 6.72 -4.25 -8.38
C PHE A 88 6.17 -3.96 -9.77
N GLY A 89 6.62 -2.89 -10.42
CA GLY A 89 6.17 -2.50 -11.75
C GLY A 89 5.73 -1.05 -11.87
N THR A 90 4.78 -0.79 -12.73
CA THR A 90 4.27 0.53 -13.08
C THR A 90 2.75 0.63 -12.90
N LEU A 91 2.20 1.85 -12.98
CA LEU A 91 0.73 2.05 -13.02
C LEU A 91 0.08 1.32 -14.21
N ALA A 92 0.77 1.27 -15.36
CA ALA A 92 0.25 0.53 -16.52
C ALA A 92 0.17 -0.99 -16.25
N ASP A 93 1.12 -1.56 -15.52
CA ASP A 93 1.08 -2.97 -15.12
C ASP A 93 -0.07 -3.23 -14.13
N PHE A 94 -0.37 -2.27 -13.26
CA PHE A 94 -1.52 -2.36 -12.36
C PHE A 94 -2.85 -2.24 -13.12
N ASP A 95 -2.95 -1.33 -14.08
CA ASP A 95 -4.14 -1.21 -14.94
C ASP A 95 -4.40 -2.51 -15.72
N GLU A 96 -3.36 -3.13 -16.27
CA GLU A 96 -3.44 -4.42 -16.94
C GLU A 96 -3.93 -5.53 -15.99
N LEU A 97 -3.40 -5.57 -14.76
CA LEU A 97 -3.81 -6.51 -13.72
C LEU A 97 -5.31 -6.36 -13.42
N VAL A 98 -5.80 -5.14 -13.22
CA VAL A 98 -7.21 -4.87 -12.93
C VAL A 98 -8.11 -5.31 -14.09
N ILE A 99 -7.74 -4.95 -15.33
CA ILE A 99 -8.49 -5.36 -16.54
C ILE A 99 -8.55 -6.89 -16.64
N SER A 100 -7.41 -7.55 -16.45
CA SER A 100 -7.31 -9.00 -16.54
C SER A 100 -8.11 -9.71 -15.44
N ALA A 101 -8.03 -9.23 -14.19
CA ALA A 101 -8.81 -9.76 -13.07
C ALA A 101 -10.32 -9.63 -13.33
N HIS A 102 -10.77 -8.45 -13.77
CA HIS A 102 -12.17 -8.20 -14.07
C HIS A 102 -12.68 -9.08 -15.23
N SER A 103 -11.86 -9.35 -16.24
CA SER A 103 -12.22 -10.25 -17.34
C SER A 103 -12.46 -11.69 -16.88
N LEU A 104 -11.86 -12.10 -15.77
CA LEU A 104 -12.03 -13.40 -15.12
C LEU A 104 -13.09 -13.38 -14.00
N GLY A 105 -13.80 -12.26 -13.82
CA GLY A 105 -14.81 -12.11 -12.77
C GLY A 105 -14.24 -11.90 -11.36
N ILE A 106 -12.93 -11.67 -11.23
CA ILE A 106 -12.24 -11.47 -9.95
C ILE A 106 -12.22 -9.97 -9.62
N ARG A 107 -12.65 -9.61 -8.41
CA ARG A 107 -12.52 -8.24 -7.88
C ARG A 107 -11.10 -8.00 -7.34
N VAL A 108 -10.64 -6.76 -7.43
CA VAL A 108 -9.34 -6.35 -6.91
C VAL A 108 -9.53 -5.49 -5.67
N MET A 109 -8.91 -5.89 -4.58
CA MET A 109 -8.78 -5.13 -3.34
C MET A 109 -7.30 -4.79 -3.13
N ILE A 110 -7.02 -3.55 -2.77
CA ILE A 110 -5.67 -3.11 -2.41
C ILE A 110 -5.60 -2.81 -0.93
N ASP A 111 -4.45 -3.08 -0.34
CA ASP A 111 -4.16 -2.67 1.02
C ASP A 111 -3.97 -1.16 1.08
N LEU A 112 -4.62 -0.50 2.03
CA LEU A 112 -4.57 0.94 2.17
C LEU A 112 -4.16 1.33 3.59
N VAL A 113 -2.90 1.68 3.75
CA VAL A 113 -2.31 2.07 5.03
C VAL A 113 -2.63 3.53 5.33
N LEU A 114 -3.67 3.79 6.14
CA LEU A 114 -4.15 5.14 6.43
C LEU A 114 -3.75 5.66 7.83
N SER A 115 -3.29 4.77 8.72
CA SER A 115 -3.00 5.13 10.11
C SER A 115 -1.66 5.83 10.30
N HIS A 116 -0.76 5.71 9.33
CA HIS A 116 0.59 6.29 9.37
C HIS A 116 1.18 6.41 7.97
N THR A 117 2.34 7.06 7.87
CA THR A 117 3.15 7.12 6.64
C THR A 117 4.59 6.72 6.95
N SER A 118 5.39 6.53 5.92
CA SER A 118 6.85 6.50 6.06
C SER A 118 7.38 7.83 6.60
N ASP A 119 8.51 7.78 7.29
CA ASP A 119 9.30 8.97 7.66
C ASP A 119 9.89 9.70 6.42
N GLN A 120 9.80 9.09 5.25
CA GLN A 120 10.21 9.68 3.97
C GLN A 120 9.03 10.28 3.18
N HIS A 121 7.79 10.15 3.67
CA HIS A 121 6.64 10.77 3.03
C HIS A 121 6.76 12.31 3.08
N PRO A 122 6.47 13.03 1.99
CA PRO A 122 6.56 14.50 1.95
C PRO A 122 5.78 15.20 3.07
N TRP A 123 4.63 14.68 3.47
CA TRP A 123 3.85 15.25 4.57
C TRP A 123 4.57 15.16 5.91
N PHE A 124 5.22 14.02 6.19
CA PHE A 124 6.01 13.87 7.41
C PHE A 124 7.25 14.77 7.37
N THR A 125 7.94 14.81 6.24
CA THR A 125 9.12 15.68 6.05
C THR A 125 8.78 17.15 6.26
N GLU A 126 7.65 17.63 5.74
CA GLU A 126 7.17 19.00 5.94
C GLU A 126 6.77 19.24 7.41
N SER A 127 5.98 18.34 8.01
CA SER A 127 5.61 18.44 9.44
C SER A 127 6.82 18.50 10.36
N ARG A 128 7.85 17.72 10.04
CA ARG A 128 9.11 17.64 10.81
C ARG A 128 9.97 18.88 10.69
N ALA A 129 9.83 19.68 9.61
CA ALA A 129 10.72 20.79 9.30
C ALA A 129 10.65 21.93 10.29
N SER A 130 9.48 22.21 10.89
CA SER A 130 9.30 23.24 11.93
C SER A 130 8.00 23.03 12.69
N ARG A 131 7.81 23.79 13.78
CA ARG A 131 6.57 23.80 14.56
C ARG A 131 5.48 24.68 13.94
N ASP A 132 5.81 25.53 12.97
CA ASP A 132 4.94 26.58 12.43
C ASP A 132 4.48 26.33 10.98
N ASN A 133 4.83 25.20 10.37
CA ASN A 133 4.41 24.92 8.99
C ASN A 133 2.97 24.40 8.91
N ALA A 134 2.39 24.43 7.69
CA ALA A 134 0.99 24.04 7.45
C ALA A 134 0.64 22.59 7.84
N LYS A 135 1.64 21.71 7.96
CA LYS A 135 1.47 20.30 8.35
C LYS A 135 2.04 19.98 9.73
N ALA A 136 2.40 21.02 10.51
CA ALA A 136 3.00 20.84 11.84
C ALA A 136 2.20 19.85 12.70
N ASP A 137 0.87 19.95 12.67
CA ASP A 137 -0.04 19.14 13.49
C ASP A 137 -0.62 17.91 12.75
N TRP A 138 -0.08 17.55 11.57
CA TRP A 138 -0.55 16.37 10.85
C TRP A 138 -0.04 15.06 11.44
N PHE A 139 1.00 15.13 12.26
CA PHE A 139 1.58 14.01 13.00
C PHE A 139 1.63 14.32 14.48
N VAL A 140 1.72 13.27 15.29
CA VAL A 140 1.76 13.41 16.74
C VAL A 140 3.19 13.76 17.18
N TRP A 141 3.34 14.95 17.71
CA TRP A 141 4.58 15.45 18.29
C TRP A 141 4.35 15.78 19.77
N ALA A 142 5.33 15.52 20.60
CA ALA A 142 5.28 15.87 22.02
C ALA A 142 6.68 16.18 22.54
N ASP A 143 6.77 17.10 23.48
CA ASP A 143 8.02 17.38 24.17
C ASP A 143 8.37 16.21 25.12
N ALA A 144 9.65 16.00 25.35
CA ALA A 144 10.12 15.08 26.37
C ALA A 144 9.70 15.55 27.78
N GLN A 145 9.75 14.65 28.74
CA GLN A 145 9.63 15.03 30.15
C GLN A 145 10.87 15.83 30.61
N ASP A 146 10.78 16.51 31.75
CA ASP A 146 11.86 17.35 32.30
C ASP A 146 13.17 16.58 32.52
N ASP A 147 13.09 15.29 32.73
CA ASP A 147 14.26 14.41 32.91
C ASP A 147 14.80 13.83 31.58
N GLY A 148 14.23 14.25 30.43
CA GLY A 148 14.61 13.79 29.10
C GLY A 148 14.01 12.45 28.69
N THR A 149 13.15 11.85 29.50
CA THR A 149 12.45 10.62 29.14
C THR A 149 11.32 10.89 28.12
N PRO A 150 10.82 9.84 27.41
CA PRO A 150 9.69 9.97 26.51
C PRO A 150 8.46 10.58 27.19
N PRO A 151 7.57 11.28 26.45
CA PRO A 151 6.38 11.93 27.02
C PRO A 151 5.43 11.00 27.76
N ASN A 152 5.42 9.73 27.40
CA ASN A 152 4.68 8.66 28.08
C ASN A 152 5.30 7.28 27.81
N ASN A 153 4.69 6.23 28.35
CA ASN A 153 5.16 4.86 28.26
C ASN A 153 4.54 4.06 27.09
N TRP A 154 4.09 4.69 26.05
CA TRP A 154 3.56 3.96 24.88
C TRP A 154 4.63 3.09 24.24
N LEU A 155 4.22 1.87 23.90
CA LEU A 155 5.09 0.89 23.28
C LEU A 155 4.80 0.80 21.78
N SER A 156 5.88 0.61 21.02
CA SER A 156 5.78 0.24 19.61
C SER A 156 5.28 -1.19 19.46
N ILE A 157 4.52 -1.46 18.41
CA ILE A 157 4.12 -2.84 18.04
C ILE A 157 5.35 -3.73 17.76
N PHE A 158 6.47 -3.14 17.38
CA PHE A 158 7.74 -3.83 17.14
C PHE A 158 8.60 -3.99 18.41
N GLY A 159 8.10 -3.55 19.57
CA GLY A 159 8.82 -3.51 20.84
C GLY A 159 9.56 -2.19 21.08
N GLY A 160 9.88 -1.91 22.34
CA GLY A 160 10.49 -0.64 22.75
C GLY A 160 9.51 0.52 22.77
N SER A 161 10.04 1.75 22.90
CA SER A 161 9.24 2.98 22.95
C SER A 161 8.57 3.26 21.61
N ALA A 162 7.30 3.73 21.65
CA ALA A 162 6.62 4.28 20.48
C ALA A 162 7.13 5.68 20.09
N TRP A 163 7.94 6.30 20.95
CA TRP A 163 8.49 7.62 20.74
C TRP A 163 9.92 7.56 20.26
N GLN A 164 10.22 8.38 19.26
CA GLN A 164 11.58 8.59 18.77
C GLN A 164 11.94 10.06 18.94
N TRP A 165 13.07 10.33 19.59
CA TRP A 165 13.61 11.69 19.70
C TRP A 165 13.97 12.21 18.30
N ASP A 166 13.45 13.37 17.94
CA ASP A 166 13.75 14.06 16.70
C ASP A 166 14.64 15.26 16.94
N THR A 167 15.82 15.28 16.32
CA THR A 167 16.80 16.38 16.46
C THR A 167 16.60 17.50 15.43
N ARG A 168 15.66 17.38 14.52
CA ARG A 168 15.41 18.35 13.44
C ARG A 168 14.26 19.29 13.73
N ARG A 169 13.24 18.79 14.46
CA ARG A 169 12.09 19.58 14.86
C ARG A 169 12.39 20.29 16.18
N LEU A 170 13.05 21.45 16.11
CA LEU A 170 13.38 22.29 17.25
C LEU A 170 12.32 23.36 17.49
#